data_f1eb6e280a88722f0e1f10616fe15eda
#
_entry.id   f1eb6e280a88722f0e1f10616fe15eda
#
_cell.length_a   1.000
_cell.length_b   1.000
_cell.length_c   1.000
_cell.angle_alpha   90.00
_cell.angle_beta   90.00
_cell.angle_gamma   90.00
#
_symmetry.space_group_name_H-M   'P 1'
#
loop_
_entity.id
_entity.type
_entity.pdbx_description
1 polymer ?
#
loop_
_entity_poly.entity_id
_entity_poly.type
_entity_poly.pdbx_seq_one_letter_code
_entity_poly.pdbx_strand_id
1 'polypeptide(L)'
;MSVFSTDLINFSLEASDKVDAISKMAAMVVGAGRGSDAEQITKDVLARDEMGTPQVDGVAIPHARTSGVSASSVAVARCTNKNVIFDADEGPAEVLFMILVPNEAGDEHITILSSLARRLMDEDFTKALRVTNDPAELVGLLESGN
;
A
#
# COMPACT_ATOMS: atom_id res chain seq x y z
N MET A 1 3.22 5.46 -17.23
CA MET A 1 2.31 5.72 -16.09
C MET A 1 3.04 5.45 -14.79
N SER A 2 3.00 6.42 -13.88
CA SER A 2 3.63 6.23 -12.58
C SER A 2 2.89 5.19 -11.75
N VAL A 3 3.61 4.43 -10.91
CA VAL A 3 2.99 3.52 -9.96
C VAL A 3 2.25 4.28 -8.85
N PHE A 4 2.56 5.55 -8.65
CA PHE A 4 1.91 6.42 -7.66
C PHE A 4 0.94 7.37 -8.35
N SER A 5 -0.18 7.65 -7.69
CA SER A 5 -1.17 8.59 -8.20
C SER A 5 -1.99 9.13 -7.03
N THR A 6 -2.49 10.35 -7.17
CA THR A 6 -3.36 10.94 -6.14
C THR A 6 -4.64 10.11 -5.94
N ASP A 7 -5.10 9.41 -6.98
CA ASP A 7 -6.27 8.54 -6.91
C ASP A 7 -6.03 7.28 -6.08
N LEU A 8 -4.78 6.99 -5.75
CA LEU A 8 -4.39 5.80 -4.99
C LEU A 8 -4.05 6.14 -3.53
N ILE A 9 -4.46 7.31 -3.05
CA ILE A 9 -4.16 7.77 -1.69
C ILE A 9 -5.44 8.02 -0.91
N ASN A 10 -5.51 7.46 0.30
CA ASN A 10 -6.63 7.68 1.22
C ASN A 10 -6.07 7.99 2.61
N PHE A 11 -6.16 9.25 3.03
CA PHE A 11 -5.66 9.68 4.34
C PHE A 11 -6.61 9.38 5.49
N SER A 12 -7.77 8.79 5.22
CA SER A 12 -8.79 8.56 6.23
C SER A 12 -9.41 7.17 6.08
N LEU A 13 -8.56 6.16 5.98
CA LEU A 13 -9.03 4.78 5.87
C LEU A 13 -9.59 4.31 7.21
N GLU A 14 -10.86 3.98 7.22
CA GLU A 14 -11.51 3.39 8.38
C GLU A 14 -11.79 1.92 8.05
N ALA A 15 -11.25 1.02 8.83
CA ALA A 15 -11.40 -0.40 8.60
C ALA A 15 -11.60 -1.15 9.91
N SER A 16 -12.33 -2.26 9.86
CA SER A 16 -12.63 -3.08 11.02
C SER A 16 -11.52 -4.07 11.34
N ASP A 17 -10.72 -4.45 10.33
CA ASP A 17 -9.59 -5.36 10.46
C ASP A 17 -8.73 -5.27 9.20
N LYS A 18 -7.69 -6.13 9.10
CA LYS A 18 -6.80 -6.10 7.93
C LYS A 18 -7.52 -6.53 6.64
N VAL A 19 -8.45 -7.46 6.72
CA VAL A 19 -9.20 -7.92 5.55
C VAL A 19 -10.02 -6.78 4.98
N ASP A 20 -10.73 -6.06 5.84
CA ASP A 20 -11.52 -4.90 5.45
C ASP A 20 -10.64 -3.80 4.85
N ALA A 21 -9.47 -3.55 5.45
CA ALA A 21 -8.53 -2.55 4.95
C ALA A 21 -8.04 -2.90 3.54
N ILE A 22 -7.62 -4.14 3.34
CA ILE A 22 -7.12 -4.59 2.03
C ILE A 22 -8.24 -4.53 0.99
N SER A 23 -9.45 -4.93 1.35
CA SER A 23 -10.60 -4.88 0.46
C SER A 23 -10.92 -3.44 0.01
N LYS A 24 -10.90 -2.49 0.94
CA LYS A 24 -11.15 -1.09 0.63
C LYS A 24 -10.06 -0.48 -0.24
N MET A 25 -8.80 -0.84 0.01
CA MET A 25 -7.69 -0.38 -0.82
C MET A 25 -7.76 -0.98 -2.21
N ALA A 26 -8.14 -2.25 -2.33
CA ALA A 26 -8.32 -2.90 -3.63
C ALA A 26 -9.44 -2.20 -4.43
N ALA A 27 -10.53 -1.84 -3.78
CA ALA A 27 -11.62 -1.10 -4.43
C ALA A 27 -11.14 0.26 -4.92
N MET A 28 -10.27 0.94 -4.18
CA MET A 28 -9.69 2.21 -4.59
C MET A 28 -8.84 2.06 -5.84
N VAL A 29 -8.04 1.00 -5.91
CA VAL A 29 -7.20 0.72 -7.09
C VAL A 29 -8.05 0.49 -8.34
N VAL A 30 -9.11 -0.30 -8.22
CA VAL A 30 -10.04 -0.54 -9.32
C VAL A 30 -10.77 0.75 -9.71
N GLY A 31 -11.19 1.53 -8.71
CA GLY A 31 -11.85 2.81 -8.96
C GLY A 31 -10.96 3.82 -9.67
N ALA A 32 -9.65 3.71 -9.50
CA ALA A 32 -8.67 4.56 -10.18
C ALA A 32 -8.34 4.10 -11.60
N GLY A 33 -8.97 3.02 -12.07
CA GLY A 33 -8.73 2.51 -13.41
C GLY A 33 -7.48 1.64 -13.57
N ARG A 34 -6.86 1.23 -12.45
CA ARG A 34 -5.63 0.44 -12.45
C ARG A 34 -5.87 -1.06 -12.41
N GLY A 35 -7.11 -1.48 -12.20
CA GLY A 35 -7.46 -2.88 -12.10
C GLY A 35 -8.91 -3.11 -12.45
N SER A 36 -9.30 -4.38 -12.53
CA SER A 36 -10.64 -4.78 -12.92
C SER A 36 -11.32 -5.71 -11.92
N ASP A 37 -10.59 -6.22 -10.92
CA ASP A 37 -11.12 -7.25 -10.03
C ASP A 37 -10.60 -7.06 -8.60
N ALA A 38 -11.33 -6.26 -7.82
CA ALA A 38 -10.96 -5.98 -6.43
C ALA A 38 -10.98 -7.23 -5.55
N GLU A 39 -11.87 -8.17 -5.84
CA GLU A 39 -11.98 -9.41 -5.09
C GLU A 39 -10.75 -10.29 -5.28
N GLN A 40 -10.27 -10.38 -6.54
CA GLN A 40 -9.04 -11.13 -6.84
C GLN A 40 -7.82 -10.46 -6.19
N ILE A 41 -7.74 -9.13 -6.24
CA ILE A 41 -6.67 -8.39 -5.57
C ILE A 41 -6.64 -8.71 -4.08
N THR A 42 -7.78 -8.61 -3.42
CA THR A 42 -7.90 -8.88 -1.98
C THR A 42 -7.45 -10.30 -1.66
N LYS A 43 -7.90 -11.27 -2.44
CA LYS A 43 -7.55 -12.67 -2.25
C LYS A 43 -6.05 -12.91 -2.38
N ASP A 44 -5.43 -12.33 -3.40
CA ASP A 44 -4.00 -12.52 -3.65
C ASP A 44 -3.14 -11.84 -2.57
N VAL A 45 -3.54 -10.65 -2.11
CA VAL A 45 -2.82 -9.97 -1.04
C VAL A 45 -2.91 -10.75 0.26
N LEU A 46 -4.09 -11.28 0.58
CA LEU A 46 -4.27 -12.07 1.79
C LEU A 46 -3.49 -13.38 1.73
N ALA A 47 -3.42 -14.01 0.56
CA ALA A 47 -2.62 -15.21 0.37
C ALA A 47 -1.13 -14.94 0.63
N ARG A 48 -0.63 -13.81 0.13
CA ARG A 48 0.76 -13.42 0.37
C ARG A 48 1.00 -13.05 1.83
N ASP A 49 0.01 -12.45 2.50
CA ASP A 49 0.11 -12.09 3.90
C ASP A 49 0.33 -13.30 4.81
N GLU A 50 -0.11 -14.48 4.41
CA GLU A 50 0.13 -15.70 5.17
C GLU A 50 1.62 -15.99 5.37
N MET A 51 2.47 -15.47 4.48
CA MET A 51 3.92 -15.58 4.57
C MET A 51 4.55 -14.44 5.38
N GLY A 52 3.74 -13.52 5.86
CA GLY A 52 4.17 -12.36 6.61
C GLY A 52 4.21 -11.09 5.75
N THR A 53 3.63 -10.03 6.29
CA THR A 53 3.64 -8.71 5.65
C THR A 53 4.67 -7.84 6.37
N PRO A 54 5.63 -7.25 5.65
CA PRO A 54 6.63 -6.37 6.29
C PRO A 54 5.96 -5.17 6.97
N GLN A 55 6.45 -4.82 8.15
CA GLN A 55 5.99 -3.63 8.86
C GLN A 55 7.18 -2.98 9.56
N VAL A 56 7.35 -1.67 9.36
CA VAL A 56 8.43 -0.89 9.93
C VAL A 56 7.83 0.38 10.53
N ASP A 57 8.00 0.59 11.83
CA ASP A 57 7.55 1.81 12.51
C ASP A 57 6.06 2.14 12.26
N GLY A 58 5.20 1.13 12.28
CA GLY A 58 3.77 1.34 12.05
C GLY A 58 3.38 1.44 10.58
N VAL A 59 4.33 1.28 9.66
CA VAL A 59 4.05 1.29 8.22
C VAL A 59 4.09 -0.14 7.72
N ALA A 60 2.93 -0.68 7.32
CA ALA A 60 2.83 -2.03 6.78
C ALA A 60 2.85 -1.98 5.25
N ILE A 61 3.45 -3.00 4.63
CA ILE A 61 3.61 -3.06 3.19
C ILE A 61 3.01 -4.35 2.64
N PRO A 62 1.67 -4.47 2.64
CA PRO A 62 1.04 -5.61 1.99
C PRO A 62 1.28 -5.54 0.49
N HIS A 63 1.55 -6.68 -0.14
CA HIS A 63 1.87 -6.69 -1.57
C HIS A 63 1.52 -8.02 -2.20
N ALA A 64 1.32 -8.01 -3.52
CA ALA A 64 1.05 -9.24 -4.26
C ALA A 64 1.24 -9.04 -5.76
N ARG A 65 1.50 -10.16 -6.43
CA ARG A 65 1.26 -10.27 -7.86
C ARG A 65 -0.19 -10.68 -8.01
N THR A 66 -0.90 -10.08 -8.93
CA THR A 66 -2.33 -10.35 -9.09
C THR A 66 -2.79 -10.08 -10.51
N SER A 67 -3.67 -10.94 -11.00
CA SER A 67 -4.32 -10.71 -12.29
C SER A 67 -5.39 -9.62 -12.20
N GLY A 68 -5.71 -9.18 -10.99
CA GLY A 68 -6.74 -8.15 -10.77
C GLY A 68 -6.30 -6.75 -11.16
N VAL A 69 -4.99 -6.52 -11.38
CA VAL A 69 -4.49 -5.22 -11.84
C VAL A 69 -3.94 -5.31 -13.26
N SER A 70 -4.06 -4.21 -13.99
CA SER A 70 -3.54 -4.10 -15.34
C SER A 70 -2.20 -3.35 -15.39
N ALA A 71 -1.87 -2.63 -14.32
CA ALA A 71 -0.64 -1.86 -14.23
C ALA A 71 -0.12 -1.90 -12.80
N SER A 72 1.20 -1.88 -12.64
CA SER A 72 1.82 -1.82 -11.32
C SER A 72 1.35 -0.56 -10.60
N SER A 73 0.94 -0.72 -9.35
CA SER A 73 0.32 0.36 -8.58
C SER A 73 0.72 0.27 -7.12
N VAL A 74 0.92 1.42 -6.50
CA VAL A 74 1.12 1.51 -5.05
C VAL A 74 0.01 2.35 -4.47
N ALA A 75 -0.84 1.72 -3.66
CA ALA A 75 -1.91 2.41 -2.95
C ALA A 75 -1.43 2.74 -1.55
N VAL A 76 -1.72 3.95 -1.10
CA VAL A 76 -1.30 4.43 0.21
C VAL A 76 -2.53 4.79 1.02
N ALA A 77 -2.58 4.32 2.26
CA ALA A 77 -3.67 4.66 3.16
C ALA A 77 -3.14 4.99 4.55
N ARG A 78 -3.78 5.94 5.19
CA ARG A 78 -3.52 6.27 6.58
C ARG A 78 -4.74 5.83 7.40
N CYS A 79 -4.52 4.97 8.40
CA CYS A 79 -5.61 4.39 9.18
C CYS A 79 -6.11 5.38 10.22
N THR A 80 -7.44 5.45 10.40
CA THR A 80 -8.06 6.35 11.39
C THR A 80 -8.25 5.67 12.74
N ASN A 81 -8.05 4.34 12.81
CA ASN A 81 -8.19 3.59 14.06
C ASN A 81 -7.05 2.57 14.17
N LYS A 82 -7.10 1.76 15.23
CA LYS A 82 -6.05 0.78 15.53
C LYS A 82 -6.49 -0.66 15.26
N ASN A 83 -7.44 -0.84 14.37
CA ASN A 83 -8.01 -2.16 14.09
C ASN A 83 -7.22 -2.99 13.07
N VAL A 84 -6.34 -2.34 12.30
CA VAL A 84 -5.61 -3.01 11.23
C VAL A 84 -4.31 -3.59 11.78
N ILE A 85 -4.30 -4.89 11.97
CA ILE A 85 -3.15 -5.60 12.56
C ILE A 85 -2.76 -6.73 11.61
N PHE A 86 -1.54 -6.67 11.08
CA PHE A 86 -0.99 -7.73 10.24
C PHE A 86 -0.23 -8.76 11.08
N ASP A 87 0.46 -8.29 12.10
CA ASP A 87 1.25 -9.11 13.02
C ASP A 87 1.01 -8.58 14.44
N ALA A 88 0.53 -9.45 15.32
CA ALA A 88 0.22 -9.07 16.69
C ALA A 88 1.45 -8.51 17.42
N ASP A 89 2.65 -9.01 17.11
CA ASP A 89 3.88 -8.55 17.76
C ASP A 89 4.28 -7.14 17.30
N GLU A 90 3.92 -6.77 16.06
CA GLU A 90 4.21 -5.44 15.53
C GLU A 90 3.16 -4.41 15.91
N GLY A 91 1.97 -4.87 16.26
CA GLY A 91 0.87 -4.01 16.65
C GLY A 91 0.13 -3.38 15.48
N PRO A 92 -0.74 -2.38 15.75
CA PRO A 92 -1.55 -1.76 14.69
C PRO A 92 -0.71 -1.02 13.67
N ALA A 93 -1.09 -1.17 12.39
CA ALA A 93 -0.49 -0.40 11.31
C ALA A 93 -1.14 0.99 11.27
N GLU A 94 -0.32 2.00 11.13
CA GLU A 94 -0.79 3.39 11.02
C GLU A 94 -0.90 3.84 9.58
N VAL A 95 0.02 3.34 8.74
CA VAL A 95 0.07 3.64 7.31
C VAL A 95 0.23 2.34 6.54
N LEU A 96 -0.47 2.23 5.42
CA LEU A 96 -0.38 1.06 4.55
C LEU A 96 0.13 1.47 3.17
N PHE A 97 1.14 0.75 2.68
CA PHE A 97 1.59 0.82 1.30
C PHE A 97 1.25 -0.52 0.65
N MET A 98 0.22 -0.56 -0.18
CA MET A 98 -0.14 -1.80 -0.87
C MET A 98 0.46 -1.79 -2.27
N ILE A 99 1.40 -2.70 -2.51
CA ILE A 99 2.11 -2.81 -3.78
C ILE A 99 1.48 -3.92 -4.60
N LEU A 100 0.97 -3.58 -5.76
CA LEU A 100 0.31 -4.54 -6.65
C LEU A 100 0.99 -4.51 -8.01
N VAL A 101 1.34 -5.69 -8.52
CA VAL A 101 1.92 -5.81 -9.86
C VAL A 101 1.20 -6.90 -10.64
N PRO A 102 1.08 -6.74 -11.97
CA PRO A 102 0.50 -7.80 -12.82
C PRO A 102 1.36 -9.07 -12.75
N ASN A 103 0.74 -10.22 -12.99
CA ASN A 103 1.45 -11.50 -12.92
C ASN A 103 2.66 -11.57 -13.86
N GLU A 104 2.63 -10.89 -14.97
CA GLU A 104 3.69 -10.91 -15.99
C GLU A 104 4.77 -9.83 -15.77
N ALA A 105 4.72 -9.07 -14.69
CA ALA A 105 5.62 -7.93 -14.46
C ALA A 105 7.05 -8.31 -14.04
N GLY A 106 7.35 -9.59 -13.87
CA GLY A 106 8.67 -10.01 -13.42
C GLY A 106 8.96 -9.59 -11.97
N ASP A 107 10.13 -9.00 -11.72
CA ASP A 107 10.57 -8.65 -10.37
C ASP A 107 10.32 -7.18 -10.00
N GLU A 108 9.43 -6.52 -10.73
CA GLU A 108 9.13 -5.10 -10.51
C GLU A 108 8.71 -4.81 -9.06
N HIS A 109 7.94 -5.71 -8.44
CA HIS A 109 7.50 -5.52 -7.06
C HIS A 109 8.66 -5.50 -6.07
N ILE A 110 9.74 -6.26 -6.34
CA ILE A 110 10.93 -6.27 -5.49
C ILE A 110 11.63 -4.92 -5.54
N THR A 111 11.74 -4.33 -6.72
CA THR A 111 12.34 -3.02 -6.89
C THR A 111 11.57 -1.94 -6.14
N ILE A 112 10.24 -1.95 -6.26
CA ILE A 112 9.38 -0.99 -5.57
C ILE A 112 9.50 -1.19 -4.05
N LEU A 113 9.43 -2.44 -3.59
CA LEU A 113 9.52 -2.75 -2.16
C LEU A 113 10.85 -2.29 -1.56
N SER A 114 11.96 -2.55 -2.25
CA SER A 114 13.29 -2.15 -1.79
C SER A 114 13.43 -0.64 -1.71
N SER A 115 12.91 0.07 -2.69
CA SER A 115 12.94 1.54 -2.71
C SER A 115 12.15 2.11 -1.54
N LEU A 116 10.95 1.59 -1.28
CA LEU A 116 10.12 2.05 -0.16
C LEU A 116 10.78 1.75 1.17
N ALA A 117 11.38 0.55 1.32
CA ALA A 117 12.05 0.17 2.56
C ALA A 117 13.18 1.15 2.91
N ARG A 118 13.97 1.56 1.91
CA ARG A 118 15.04 2.54 2.14
C ARG A 118 14.48 3.89 2.57
N ARG A 119 13.38 4.33 1.97
CA ARG A 119 12.78 5.62 2.27
C ARG A 119 12.15 5.66 3.66
N LEU A 120 11.67 4.52 4.14
CA LEU A 120 11.09 4.42 5.48
C LEU A 120 12.14 4.57 6.59
N MET A 121 13.43 4.52 6.24
CA MET A 121 14.50 4.80 7.19
C MET A 121 14.78 6.30 7.34
N ASP A 122 14.18 7.14 6.49
CA ASP A 122 14.30 8.59 6.55
C ASP A 122 13.20 9.16 7.43
N GLU A 123 13.57 9.79 8.54
CA GLU A 123 12.62 10.34 9.50
C GLU A 123 11.77 11.45 8.91
N ASP A 124 12.32 12.27 8.01
CA ASP A 124 11.57 13.36 7.37
C ASP A 124 10.47 12.77 6.47
N PHE A 125 10.78 11.70 5.77
CA PHE A 125 9.82 11.02 4.92
C PHE A 125 8.68 10.41 5.75
N THR A 126 9.01 9.67 6.81
CA THR A 126 7.98 9.05 7.64
C THR A 126 7.12 10.08 8.37
N LYS A 127 7.71 11.20 8.76
CA LYS A 127 6.95 12.29 9.35
C LYS A 127 5.95 12.86 8.34
N ALA A 128 6.38 13.09 7.09
CA ALA A 128 5.50 13.58 6.05
C ALA A 128 4.34 12.62 5.78
N LEU A 129 4.60 11.31 5.80
CA LEU A 129 3.54 10.30 5.65
C LEU A 129 2.44 10.43 6.69
N ARG A 130 2.82 10.84 7.90
CA ARG A 130 1.87 10.90 9.02
C ARG A 130 1.12 12.23 9.11
N VAL A 131 1.68 13.31 8.57
CA VAL A 131 1.11 14.64 8.79
C VAL A 131 0.54 15.31 7.55
N THR A 132 1.00 14.95 6.35
CA THR A 132 0.49 15.61 5.14
C THR A 132 -0.98 15.27 4.89
N ASN A 133 -1.73 16.25 4.39
CA ASN A 133 -3.11 16.03 3.97
C ASN A 133 -3.30 16.38 2.50
N ASP A 134 -2.19 16.55 1.77
CA ASP A 134 -2.22 16.87 0.34
C ASP A 134 -1.72 15.65 -0.45
N PRO A 135 -2.61 14.93 -1.17
CA PRO A 135 -2.19 13.78 -1.96
C PRO A 135 -1.14 14.11 -3.01
N ALA A 136 -1.21 15.28 -3.62
CA ALA A 136 -0.22 15.69 -4.62
C ALA A 136 1.16 15.86 -4.00
N GLU A 137 1.23 16.40 -2.79
CA GLU A 137 2.49 16.52 -2.06
C GLU A 137 3.11 15.15 -1.77
N LEU A 138 2.26 14.21 -1.32
CA LEU A 138 2.74 12.87 -1.03
C LEU A 138 3.23 12.16 -2.28
N VAL A 139 2.50 12.25 -3.40
CA VAL A 139 2.94 11.67 -4.67
C VAL A 139 4.30 12.26 -5.08
N GLY A 140 4.46 13.58 -4.94
CA GLY A 140 5.73 14.24 -5.24
C GLY A 140 6.89 13.69 -4.41
N LEU A 141 6.67 13.47 -3.13
CA LEU A 141 7.66 12.87 -2.24
C LEU A 141 8.00 11.44 -2.64
N LEU A 142 6.99 10.66 -3.01
CA LEU A 142 7.18 9.26 -3.41
C LEU A 142 7.93 9.16 -4.73
N GLU A 143 7.68 10.06 -5.67
CA GLU A 143 8.33 10.03 -6.98
C GLU A 143 9.72 10.63 -6.99
N SER A 144 10.01 11.56 -6.11
CA SER A 144 11.30 12.26 -6.07
C SER A 144 12.41 11.48 -5.41
N GLY A 145 12.07 10.46 -4.64
CA GLY A 145 13.05 9.73 -3.86
C GLY A 145 13.65 8.55 -4.59
N ASN A 146 14.84 8.66 -5.01
CA ASN A 146 15.59 7.55 -5.60
C ASN A 146 16.82 7.25 -4.78
#